data_02a95adbb228fec1916ff60df7e8034c
#
_entry.id   02a95adbb228fec1916ff60df7e8034c
#
_cell.length_a   1.000
_cell.length_b   1.000
_cell.length_c   1.000
_cell.angle_alpha   90.00
_cell.angle_beta   90.00
_cell.angle_gamma   90.00
#
_symmetry.space_group_name_H-M   'P 1'
#
loop_
_entity.id
_entity.type
_entity.pdbx_description
1 polymer ?
#
loop_
_entity_poly.entity_id
_entity_poly.type
_entity_poly.pdbx_seq_one_letter_code
_entity_poly.pdbx_strand_id
1 'polypeptide(L)'
;MVLDSKIVRRYFTWALDTTRESHLRTLSDGPLFKGIGKKLLRKLLIDLIEKKYMAGDIIFHEGESGKALYVVLDGSVKIVKKSSSDSRTLYVLGPGSHFGELALIGHTLRPATAVVENDALLLIMYQSYFDDLIRCNSPISARILLNLAKRLSDYIQLHQPE
;
A
#
# COMPACT_ATOMS: atom_id res chain seq x y z
N MET A 1 -31.12 -23.23 18.68
CA MET A 1 -30.02 -22.92 19.60
C MET A 1 -29.54 -21.51 19.27
N VAL A 2 -30.00 -20.51 20.01
CA VAL A 2 -29.63 -19.10 19.78
C VAL A 2 -28.24 -18.91 20.40
N LEU A 3 -27.24 -18.65 19.55
CA LEU A 3 -25.89 -18.29 20.03
C LEU A 3 -26.00 -16.99 20.84
N ASP A 4 -25.55 -17.02 22.09
CA ASP A 4 -25.55 -15.88 22.99
C ASP A 4 -24.86 -14.67 22.30
N SER A 5 -25.59 -13.56 22.20
CA SER A 5 -25.12 -12.35 21.55
C SER A 5 -23.80 -11.81 22.14
N LYS A 6 -23.49 -12.11 23.41
CA LYS A 6 -22.24 -11.75 24.07
C LYS A 6 -21.06 -12.58 23.59
N ILE A 7 -21.29 -13.87 23.27
CA ILE A 7 -20.27 -14.77 22.73
C ILE A 7 -19.92 -14.36 21.29
N VAL A 8 -20.94 -14.12 20.45
CA VAL A 8 -20.76 -13.65 19.07
C VAL A 8 -19.98 -12.34 19.05
N ARG A 9 -20.36 -11.37 19.89
CA ARG A 9 -19.69 -10.06 19.97
C ARG A 9 -18.22 -10.20 20.41
N ARG A 10 -17.93 -11.10 21.35
CA ARG A 10 -16.57 -11.35 21.85
C ARG A 10 -15.68 -12.03 20.79
N TYR A 11 -16.23 -12.97 20.01
CA TYR A 11 -15.54 -13.60 18.88
C TYR A 11 -15.27 -12.62 17.76
N PHE A 12 -16.23 -11.76 17.40
CA PHE A 12 -16.05 -10.73 16.39
C PHE A 12 -14.98 -9.70 16.81
N THR A 13 -14.97 -9.29 18.07
CA THR A 13 -13.98 -8.33 18.58
C THR A 13 -12.57 -8.93 18.54
N TRP A 14 -12.42 -10.20 18.96
CA TRP A 14 -11.14 -10.90 18.93
C TRP A 14 -10.63 -11.12 17.50
N ALA A 15 -11.47 -11.53 16.57
CA ALA A 15 -11.11 -11.72 15.17
C ALA A 15 -10.67 -10.39 14.50
N LEU A 16 -11.37 -9.30 14.77
CA LEU A 16 -11.02 -7.96 14.29
C LEU A 16 -9.69 -7.48 14.87
N ASP A 17 -9.43 -7.73 16.15
CA ASP A 17 -8.19 -7.36 16.81
C ASP A 17 -6.99 -8.16 16.25
N THR A 18 -7.18 -9.46 15.99
CA THR A 18 -6.15 -10.32 15.40
C THR A 18 -5.81 -9.88 13.97
N THR A 19 -6.82 -9.55 13.16
CA THR A 19 -6.63 -9.06 11.79
C THR A 19 -5.92 -7.71 11.78
N ARG A 20 -6.32 -6.78 12.64
CA ARG A 20 -5.66 -5.47 12.76
C ARG A 20 -4.20 -5.57 13.22
N GLU A 21 -3.90 -6.48 14.13
CA GLU A 21 -2.51 -6.69 14.59
C GLU A 21 -1.66 -7.34 13.47
N SER A 22 -2.24 -8.21 12.63
CA SER A 22 -1.60 -8.75 11.44
C SER A 22 -1.29 -7.63 10.43
N HIS A 23 -2.26 -6.78 10.10
CA HIS A 23 -2.07 -5.64 9.21
C HIS A 23 -1.01 -4.66 9.75
N LEU A 24 -1.03 -4.42 11.07
CA LEU A 24 -0.03 -3.57 11.72
C LEU A 24 1.39 -4.13 11.57
N ARG A 25 1.58 -5.44 11.69
CA ARG A 25 2.87 -6.09 11.44
C ARG A 25 3.29 -5.94 9.99
N THR A 26 2.40 -6.26 9.05
CA THR A 26 2.65 -6.12 7.60
C THR A 26 3.09 -4.69 7.25
N LEU A 27 2.45 -3.66 7.81
CA LEU A 27 2.86 -2.26 7.61
C LEU A 27 4.22 -1.97 8.26
N SER A 28 4.41 -2.38 9.51
CA SER A 28 5.65 -2.13 10.26
C SER A 28 6.88 -2.73 9.59
N ASP A 29 6.72 -3.91 8.99
CA ASP A 29 7.77 -4.63 8.28
C ASP A 29 8.01 -4.07 6.87
N GLY A 30 7.02 -3.39 6.31
CA GLY A 30 7.08 -2.77 4.99
C GLY A 30 8.07 -1.60 4.94
N PRO A 31 8.84 -1.45 3.85
CA PRO A 31 9.91 -0.45 3.75
C PRO A 31 9.40 0.99 3.84
N LEU A 32 8.16 1.25 3.37
CA LEU A 32 7.58 2.60 3.35
C LEU A 32 7.30 3.14 4.76
N PHE A 33 6.85 2.27 5.67
CA PHE A 33 6.43 2.65 7.03
C PHE A 33 7.49 2.36 8.10
N LYS A 34 8.66 1.91 7.68
CA LYS A 34 9.76 1.58 8.60
C LYS A 34 10.11 2.77 9.49
N GLY A 35 10.16 2.52 10.80
CA GLY A 35 10.49 3.54 11.81
C GLY A 35 9.31 4.41 12.22
N ILE A 36 8.08 4.14 11.76
CA ILE A 36 6.87 4.74 12.32
C ILE A 36 6.42 3.90 13.52
N GLY A 37 6.23 4.57 14.66
CA GLY A 37 5.82 3.87 15.89
C GLY A 37 4.43 3.24 15.78
N LYS A 38 4.23 2.07 16.42
CA LYS A 38 2.98 1.30 16.37
C LYS A 38 1.72 2.10 16.68
N LYS A 39 1.78 3.05 17.61
CA LYS A 39 0.64 3.93 17.95
C LYS A 39 0.20 4.77 16.75
N LEU A 40 1.16 5.32 16.00
CA LEU A 40 0.90 6.11 14.79
C LEU A 40 0.41 5.23 13.63
N LEU A 41 0.98 4.02 13.47
CA LEU A 41 0.51 3.07 12.47
C LEU A 41 -0.92 2.59 12.72
N ARG A 42 -1.31 2.37 13.99
CA ARG A 42 -2.70 2.05 14.33
C ARG A 42 -3.67 3.17 13.95
N LYS A 43 -3.28 4.43 14.20
CA LYS A 43 -4.08 5.58 13.76
C LYS A 43 -4.19 5.63 12.24
N LEU A 44 -3.08 5.44 11.54
CA LEU A 44 -3.06 5.41 10.08
C LEU A 44 -3.98 4.32 9.51
N LEU A 45 -3.97 3.10 10.08
CA LEU A 45 -4.86 2.00 9.67
C LEU A 45 -6.35 2.32 9.80
N ILE A 46 -6.73 3.19 10.74
CA ILE A 46 -8.13 3.61 10.91
C ILE A 46 -8.56 4.56 9.79
N ASP A 47 -7.63 5.40 9.33
CA ASP A 47 -7.90 6.48 8.38
C ASP A 47 -7.77 6.03 6.91
N LEU A 48 -7.09 4.89 6.67
CA LEU A 48 -6.90 4.35 5.32
C LEU A 48 -8.02 3.38 4.92
N ILE A 49 -8.22 3.23 3.61
CA ILE A 49 -9.27 2.37 3.06
C ILE A 49 -8.71 0.99 2.76
N GLU A 50 -9.32 -0.04 3.34
CA GLU A 50 -9.08 -1.43 2.94
C GLU A 50 -10.03 -1.83 1.81
N LYS A 51 -9.49 -2.42 0.75
CA LYS A 51 -10.28 -2.90 -0.39
C LYS A 51 -9.79 -4.26 -0.86
N LYS A 52 -10.76 -5.18 -1.06
CA LYS A 52 -10.52 -6.49 -1.66
C LYS A 52 -10.59 -6.39 -3.18
N TYR A 53 -9.73 -7.16 -3.82
CA TYR A 53 -9.65 -7.31 -5.27
C TYR A 53 -9.52 -8.80 -5.60
N MET A 54 -10.12 -9.21 -6.72
CA MET A 54 -10.06 -10.58 -7.22
C MET A 54 -8.89 -10.73 -8.19
N ALA A 55 -8.39 -11.96 -8.32
CA ALA A 55 -7.37 -12.28 -9.32
C ALA A 55 -7.83 -11.85 -10.73
N GLY A 56 -6.98 -11.13 -11.44
CA GLY A 56 -7.27 -10.55 -12.76
C GLY A 56 -7.81 -9.13 -12.74
N ASP A 57 -8.24 -8.60 -11.59
CA ASP A 57 -8.68 -7.21 -11.49
C ASP A 57 -7.53 -6.25 -11.83
N ILE A 58 -7.88 -5.19 -12.57
CA ILE A 58 -6.94 -4.10 -12.86
C ILE A 58 -7.17 -2.97 -11.86
N ILE A 59 -6.12 -2.63 -11.11
CA ILE A 59 -6.17 -1.59 -10.10
C ILE A 59 -6.06 -0.20 -10.76
N PHE A 60 -5.16 -0.09 -11.75
CA PHE A 60 -5.01 1.07 -12.63
C PHE A 60 -4.23 0.68 -13.90
N HIS A 61 -4.41 1.45 -14.95
CA HIS A 61 -3.67 1.30 -16.21
C HIS A 61 -2.46 2.22 -16.30
N GLU A 62 -1.45 1.79 -17.08
CA GLU A 62 -0.38 2.67 -17.54
C GLU A 62 -0.95 3.91 -18.23
N GLY A 63 -0.38 5.09 -17.94
CA GLY A 63 -0.82 6.37 -18.48
C GLY A 63 -1.99 7.04 -17.75
N GLU A 64 -2.65 6.37 -16.80
CA GLU A 64 -3.66 7.02 -15.96
C GLU A 64 -3.04 8.00 -14.96
N SER A 65 -3.79 9.03 -14.57
CA SER A 65 -3.38 9.95 -13.51
C SER A 65 -3.36 9.24 -12.16
N GLY A 66 -2.21 9.19 -11.51
CA GLY A 66 -2.05 8.61 -10.19
C GLY A 66 -2.64 9.51 -9.11
N LYS A 67 -3.49 8.94 -8.22
CA LYS A 67 -4.11 9.66 -7.09
C LYS A 67 -4.02 8.93 -5.75
N ALA A 68 -3.38 7.77 -5.73
CA ALA A 68 -3.25 6.95 -4.53
C ALA A 68 -2.01 6.06 -4.57
N LEU A 69 -1.50 5.79 -3.37
CA LEU A 69 -0.57 4.71 -3.06
C LEU A 69 -1.36 3.50 -2.58
N TYR A 70 -0.86 2.31 -2.88
CA TYR A 70 -1.41 1.03 -2.45
C TYR A 70 -0.37 0.24 -1.66
N VAL A 71 -0.81 -0.43 -0.60
CA VAL A 71 0.00 -1.39 0.17
C VAL A 71 -0.68 -2.74 0.14
N VAL A 72 0.07 -3.80 -0.18
CA VAL A 72 -0.44 -5.17 -0.15
C VAL A 72 -0.47 -5.65 1.29
N LEU A 73 -1.68 -5.94 1.81
CA LEU A 73 -1.86 -6.56 3.11
C LEU A 73 -1.88 -8.08 3.00
N ASP A 74 -2.51 -8.61 1.95
CA ASP A 74 -2.59 -10.03 1.63
C ASP A 74 -2.70 -10.23 0.11
N GLY A 75 -2.35 -11.42 -0.38
CA GLY A 75 -2.34 -11.74 -1.80
C GLY A 75 -1.14 -11.19 -2.57
N SER A 76 -1.29 -10.99 -3.88
CA SER A 76 -0.22 -10.45 -4.72
C SER A 76 -0.72 -9.63 -5.90
N VAL A 77 0.10 -8.64 -6.29
CA VAL A 77 -0.14 -7.73 -7.42
C VAL A 77 1.07 -7.74 -8.34
N LYS A 78 0.84 -7.91 -9.63
CA LYS A 78 1.88 -7.79 -10.66
C LYS A 78 1.86 -6.41 -11.32
N ILE A 79 3.02 -5.85 -11.50
CA ILE A 79 3.24 -4.60 -12.24
C ILE A 79 3.67 -4.96 -13.64
N VAL A 80 2.89 -4.54 -14.62
CA VAL A 80 3.04 -4.92 -16.04
C VAL A 80 3.26 -3.68 -16.88
N LYS A 81 4.26 -3.71 -17.73
CA LYS A 81 4.50 -2.67 -18.73
C LYS A 81 4.17 -3.20 -20.13
N LYS A 82 3.39 -2.41 -20.88
CA LYS A 82 3.14 -2.70 -22.28
C LYS A 82 4.37 -2.35 -23.11
N SER A 83 4.80 -3.28 -23.94
CA SER A 83 5.74 -3.05 -25.05
C SER A 83 4.97 -3.13 -26.37
N SER A 84 5.54 -2.63 -27.45
CA SER A 84 4.89 -2.56 -28.78
C SER A 84 4.38 -3.90 -29.32
N SER A 85 4.90 -5.03 -28.83
CA SER A 85 4.53 -6.38 -29.29
C SER A 85 4.11 -7.33 -28.17
N ASP A 86 4.33 -6.98 -26.89
CA ASP A 86 4.06 -7.90 -25.78
C ASP A 86 3.90 -7.13 -24.46
N SER A 87 3.31 -7.78 -23.44
CA SER A 87 3.24 -7.24 -22.08
C SER A 87 4.25 -7.93 -21.19
N ARG A 88 5.16 -7.16 -20.60
CA ARG A 88 6.20 -7.67 -19.69
C ARG A 88 5.85 -7.43 -18.23
N THR A 89 5.83 -8.49 -17.43
CA THR A 89 5.77 -8.35 -15.97
C THR A 89 7.10 -7.83 -15.46
N LEU A 90 7.07 -6.69 -14.76
CA LEU A 90 8.26 -6.08 -14.15
C LEU A 90 8.52 -6.65 -12.76
N TYR A 91 7.46 -6.70 -11.94
CA TYR A 91 7.53 -7.11 -10.53
C TYR A 91 6.26 -7.86 -10.14
N VAL A 92 6.40 -8.77 -9.16
CA VAL A 92 5.29 -9.32 -8.37
C VAL A 92 5.47 -8.85 -6.94
N LEU A 93 4.44 -8.22 -6.40
CA LEU A 93 4.43 -7.55 -5.09
C LEU A 93 3.52 -8.32 -4.14
N GLY A 94 4.09 -8.84 -3.07
CA GLY A 94 3.39 -9.54 -1.98
C GLY A 94 3.17 -8.67 -0.75
N PRO A 95 2.70 -9.27 0.36
CA PRO A 95 2.41 -8.56 1.61
C PRO A 95 3.58 -7.69 2.11
N GLY A 96 3.27 -6.48 2.57
CA GLY A 96 4.25 -5.47 2.99
C GLY A 96 4.83 -4.62 1.86
N SER A 97 4.67 -5.04 0.61
CA SER A 97 5.05 -4.24 -0.56
C SER A 97 4.07 -3.10 -0.80
N HIS A 98 4.54 -2.05 -1.47
CA HIS A 98 3.72 -0.92 -1.88
C HIS A 98 4.02 -0.54 -3.32
N PHE A 99 3.07 0.13 -3.97
CA PHE A 99 3.18 0.62 -5.34
C PHE A 99 2.32 1.87 -5.56
N GLY A 100 2.64 2.61 -6.62
CA GLY A 100 1.94 3.85 -6.95
C GLY A 100 2.32 5.03 -6.05
N GLU A 101 3.45 4.95 -5.36
CA GLU A 101 3.97 5.95 -4.42
C GLU A 101 4.28 7.30 -5.06
N LEU A 102 4.59 7.34 -6.35
CA LEU A 102 4.84 8.59 -7.08
C LEU A 102 3.62 9.52 -7.07
N ALA A 103 2.42 8.95 -6.95
CA ALA A 103 1.18 9.70 -6.83
C ALA A 103 1.07 10.52 -5.53
N LEU A 104 1.88 10.23 -4.50
CA LEU A 104 1.90 11.01 -3.27
C LEU A 104 2.75 12.28 -3.36
N ILE A 105 3.77 12.28 -4.22
CA ILE A 105 4.76 13.36 -4.30
C ILE A 105 4.64 14.23 -5.56
N GLY A 106 3.73 13.88 -6.47
CA GLY A 106 3.53 14.67 -7.69
C GLY A 106 2.34 14.22 -8.51
N HIS A 107 1.92 15.08 -9.43
CA HIS A 107 0.90 14.75 -10.43
C HIS A 107 1.55 13.94 -11.56
N THR A 108 1.79 12.67 -11.31
CA THR A 108 2.45 11.77 -12.26
C THR A 108 1.46 10.79 -12.88
N LEU A 109 1.71 10.48 -14.15
CA LEU A 109 1.00 9.37 -14.81
C LEU A 109 1.56 8.03 -14.30
N ARG A 110 0.73 7.01 -14.28
CA ARG A 110 1.13 5.65 -13.93
C ARG A 110 2.15 5.12 -14.93
N PRO A 111 3.37 4.77 -14.51
CA PRO A 111 4.42 4.29 -15.42
C PRO A 111 4.18 2.86 -15.93
N ALA A 112 3.25 2.13 -15.32
CA ALA A 112 2.89 0.75 -15.64
C ALA A 112 1.48 0.43 -15.17
N THR A 113 0.91 -0.69 -15.62
CA THR A 113 -0.38 -1.23 -15.19
C THR A 113 -0.21 -2.12 -13.97
N ALA A 114 -1.10 -1.99 -12.98
CA ALA A 114 -1.15 -2.87 -11.81
C ALA A 114 -2.34 -3.84 -11.94
N VAL A 115 -2.03 -5.14 -11.91
CA VAL A 115 -3.00 -6.24 -12.07
C VAL A 115 -2.89 -7.17 -10.86
N VAL A 116 -4.02 -7.54 -10.29
CA VAL A 116 -4.07 -8.51 -9.19
C VAL A 116 -3.72 -9.90 -9.71
N GLU A 117 -2.71 -10.52 -9.14
CA GLU A 117 -2.27 -11.86 -9.54
C GLU A 117 -2.99 -12.95 -8.76
N ASN A 118 -3.05 -12.81 -7.43
CA ASN A 118 -3.87 -13.62 -6.54
C ASN A 118 -4.79 -12.70 -5.76
N ASP A 119 -5.98 -13.17 -5.40
CA ASP A 119 -6.94 -12.40 -4.59
C ASP A 119 -6.22 -11.61 -3.51
N ALA A 120 -6.43 -10.31 -3.48
CA ALA A 120 -5.62 -9.41 -2.67
C ALA A 120 -6.48 -8.50 -1.78
N LEU A 121 -5.94 -8.23 -0.59
CA LEU A 121 -6.42 -7.16 0.28
C LEU A 121 -5.41 -6.02 0.22
N LEU A 122 -5.86 -4.87 -0.24
CA LEU A 122 -5.02 -3.68 -0.37
C LEU A 122 -5.46 -2.58 0.59
N LEU A 123 -4.48 -1.90 1.16
CA LEU A 123 -4.67 -0.65 1.89
C LEU A 123 -4.38 0.51 0.95
N ILE A 124 -5.30 1.49 0.89
CA ILE A 124 -5.25 2.60 -0.05
C ILE A 124 -5.06 3.91 0.70
N MET A 125 -4.00 4.65 0.34
CA MET A 125 -3.75 6.01 0.79
C MET A 125 -3.92 6.99 -0.37
N TYR A 126 -4.97 7.78 -0.34
CA TYR A 126 -5.16 8.84 -1.34
C TYR A 126 -4.19 10.01 -1.13
N GLN A 127 -3.80 10.64 -2.22
CA GLN A 127 -2.92 11.82 -2.21
C GLN A 127 -3.49 12.93 -1.32
N SER A 128 -4.79 13.20 -1.39
CA SER A 128 -5.44 14.23 -0.57
C SER A 128 -5.25 14.00 0.93
N TYR A 129 -5.36 12.74 1.40
CA TYR A 129 -5.09 12.41 2.79
C TYR A 129 -3.62 12.61 3.16
N PHE A 130 -2.69 12.23 2.27
CA PHE A 130 -1.27 12.46 2.49
C PHE A 130 -0.91 13.94 2.54
N ASP A 131 -1.53 14.77 1.67
CA ASP A 131 -1.39 16.22 1.69
C ASP A 131 -1.89 16.83 3.01
N ASP A 132 -2.98 16.29 3.58
CA ASP A 132 -3.46 16.68 4.91
C ASP A 132 -2.44 16.32 6.01
N LEU A 133 -1.83 15.14 5.96
CA LEU A 133 -0.76 14.76 6.88
C LEU A 133 0.44 15.72 6.80
N ILE A 134 0.80 16.18 5.60
CA ILE A 134 1.88 17.16 5.41
C ILE A 134 1.47 18.51 6.00
N ARG A 135 0.27 19.00 5.68
CA ARG A 135 -0.23 20.29 6.20
C ARG A 135 -0.31 20.34 7.72
N CYS A 136 -0.64 19.22 8.35
CA CYS A 136 -0.68 19.09 9.81
C CYS A 136 0.69 18.82 10.45
N ASN A 137 1.79 18.87 9.69
CA ASN A 137 3.14 18.53 10.16
C ASN A 137 3.20 17.15 10.85
N SER A 138 2.48 16.17 10.30
CA SER A 138 2.44 14.83 10.88
C SER A 138 3.80 14.13 10.80
N PRO A 139 4.29 13.51 11.88
CA PRO A 139 5.53 12.74 11.84
C PRO A 139 5.43 11.52 10.91
N ILE A 140 4.21 11.10 10.57
CA ILE A 140 3.96 10.02 9.60
C ILE A 140 4.39 10.46 8.20
N SER A 141 3.94 11.63 7.73
CA SER A 141 4.30 12.14 6.40
C SER A 141 5.80 12.38 6.26
N ALA A 142 6.44 12.97 7.26
CA ALA A 142 7.89 13.17 7.28
C ALA A 142 8.66 11.83 7.17
N ARG A 143 8.22 10.79 7.89
CA ARG A 143 8.85 9.47 7.83
C ARG A 143 8.64 8.78 6.49
N ILE A 144 7.44 8.84 5.93
CA ILE A 144 7.13 8.30 4.61
C ILE A 144 8.02 8.98 3.55
N LEU A 145 8.09 10.30 3.54
CA LEU A 145 8.94 11.06 2.60
C LEU A 145 10.41 10.68 2.73
N LEU A 146 10.93 10.54 3.95
CA LEU A 146 12.31 10.12 4.18
C LEU A 146 12.55 8.70 3.63
N ASN A 147 11.62 7.77 3.85
CA ASN A 147 11.75 6.40 3.36
C ASN A 147 11.68 6.34 1.82
N LEU A 148 10.81 7.13 1.19
CA LEU A 148 10.76 7.28 -0.27
C LEU A 148 12.06 7.88 -0.82
N ALA A 149 12.59 8.93 -0.19
CA ALA A 149 13.84 9.55 -0.61
C ALA A 149 15.03 8.58 -0.54
N LYS A 150 15.12 7.76 0.52
CA LYS A 150 16.14 6.71 0.63
C LYS A 150 16.05 5.70 -0.50
N ARG A 151 14.83 5.20 -0.80
CA ARG A 151 14.64 4.25 -1.91
C ARG A 151 15.03 4.84 -3.26
N LEU A 152 14.70 6.12 -3.49
CA LEU A 152 15.10 6.81 -4.71
C LEU A 152 16.62 6.93 -4.80
N SER A 153 17.30 7.26 -3.70
CA SER A 153 18.76 7.31 -3.61
C SER A 153 19.39 5.95 -3.95
N ASP A 154 18.87 4.87 -3.35
CA ASP A 154 19.36 3.51 -3.61
C ASP A 154 19.17 3.13 -5.08
N TYR A 155 18.01 3.46 -5.66
CA TYR A 155 17.72 3.22 -7.07
C TYR A 155 18.69 3.96 -8.00
N ILE A 156 18.99 5.23 -7.73
CA ILE A 156 19.93 6.04 -8.51
C ILE A 156 21.34 5.45 -8.43
N GLN A 157 21.79 5.03 -7.24
CA GLN A 157 23.12 4.44 -7.06
C GLN A 157 23.30 3.13 -7.84
N LEU A 158 22.25 2.30 -7.88
CA LEU A 158 22.28 1.02 -8.61
C LEU A 158 22.22 1.18 -10.13
N HIS A 159 21.78 2.34 -10.65
CA HIS A 159 21.56 2.59 -12.07
C HIS A 159 22.42 3.75 -12.60
N GLN A 160 23.50 4.12 -11.92
CA GLN A 160 24.47 5.07 -12.46
C GLN A 160 25.20 4.41 -13.66
N PRO A 161 25.21 5.02 -14.86
CA PRO A 161 26.06 4.57 -15.95
C PRO A 161 27.52 4.74 -15.52
N GLU A 162 28.34 3.73 -15.79
CA GLU A 162 29.81 3.82 -15.69
C GLU A 162 30.38 4.90 -16.61
#